data_786758042d4aab195f0c982974ac8dce
#
_entry.id   786758042d4aab195f0c982974ac8dce
#
_cell.length_a   1.000
_cell.length_b   1.000
_cell.length_c   1.000
_cell.angle_alpha   90.00
_cell.angle_beta   90.00
_cell.angle_gamma   90.00
#
_symmetry.space_group_name_H-M   'P 1'
#
loop_
_entity.id
_entity.type
_entity.pdbx_description
1 polymer ?
#
loop_
_entity_poly.entity_id
_entity_poly.type
_entity_poly.pdbx_seq_one_letter_code
_entity_poly.pdbx_strand_id
1 'polypeptide(L)'
;MMIATDTPRLSNLIKYELFPEFRHCRDVITYNGAAKNFAIGDLVDATGGVPATAAAIAGIVVENTSAPATTATPVIILARGAAGVSTAGLNLGALTLANVTTQLLTKDIKVLTAI
;
A
#
# COMPACT_ATOMS: atom_id res chain seq x y z
N MET A 1 6.06 6.66 23.25
CA MET A 1 5.83 6.78 22.60
C MET A 1 5.49 7.49 21.90
N MET A 2 5.53 7.71 21.26
CA MET A 2 5.24 8.33 20.55
C MET A 2 4.46 8.53 20.00
N ILE A 3 4.18 8.82 19.65
CA ILE A 3 3.45 8.97 19.09
C ILE A 3 3.24 9.23 18.06
N ALA A 4 3.38 9.07 17.85
CA ALA A 4 3.20 9.02 16.70
C ALA A 4 2.49 9.70 15.93
N THR A 5 2.57 10.40 16.05
CA THR A 5 1.66 11.09 15.60
C THR A 5 1.39 11.01 14.29
N ASP A 6 2.12 11.01 13.57
CA ASP A 6 1.75 11.47 12.37
C ASP A 6 2.32 10.71 11.28
N THR A 7 3.41 10.06 11.46
CA THR A 7 4.05 9.27 10.42
C THR A 7 3.39 7.91 10.35
N PRO A 8 2.83 7.52 9.18
CA PRO A 8 2.28 6.18 9.02
C PRO A 8 3.34 5.11 9.30
N ARG A 9 2.94 4.05 9.94
CA ARG A 9 3.82 2.94 10.29
C ARG A 9 3.31 1.65 9.71
N LEU A 10 4.23 0.79 9.32
CA LEU A 10 3.89 -0.50 8.76
C LEU A 10 3.07 -1.34 9.75
N SER A 11 3.39 -1.28 11.02
CA SER A 11 2.65 -2.03 12.04
C SER A 11 1.20 -1.57 12.17
N ASN A 12 0.87 -0.35 11.73
CA ASN A 12 -0.51 0.11 11.71
C ASN A 12 -1.27 -0.41 10.51
N LEU A 13 -0.58 -0.85 9.48
CA LEU A 13 -1.18 -1.31 8.24
C LEU A 13 -1.24 -2.84 8.17
N ILE A 14 -0.10 -3.49 8.25
CA ILE A 14 -0.03 -4.94 8.03
C ILE A 14 -0.20 -5.66 9.35
N LYS A 15 -1.23 -6.51 9.43
CA LYS A 15 -1.51 -7.31 10.61
C LYS A 15 -0.90 -8.70 10.53
N TYR A 16 -0.74 -9.22 9.31
CA TYR A 16 0.01 -10.46 9.09
C TYR A 16 0.44 -10.53 7.64
N GLU A 17 1.46 -11.33 7.39
CA GLU A 17 2.04 -11.49 6.08
C GLU A 17 2.67 -12.87 6.00
N LEU A 18 2.38 -13.61 4.92
CA LEU A 18 2.94 -14.94 4.74
C LEU A 18 4.44 -14.84 4.44
N PHE A 19 5.25 -15.57 5.22
CA PHE A 19 6.70 -15.60 5.03
C PHE A 19 7.32 -14.21 4.93
N PRO A 20 7.17 -13.36 5.94
CA PRO A 20 7.64 -11.97 5.85
C PRO A 20 9.14 -11.87 5.60
N GLU A 21 9.93 -12.81 6.09
CA GLU A 21 11.39 -12.76 5.90
C GLU A 21 11.80 -12.99 4.45
N PHE A 22 10.96 -13.61 3.63
CA PHE A 22 11.22 -13.80 2.21
C PHE A 22 10.51 -12.77 1.35
N ARG A 23 9.69 -11.92 1.96
CA ARG A 23 8.95 -10.87 1.26
C ARG A 23 8.11 -11.40 0.12
N HIS A 24 7.53 -12.58 0.29
CA HIS A 24 6.69 -13.20 -0.73
C HIS A 24 5.55 -12.29 -1.18
N CYS A 25 4.97 -11.53 -0.25
CA CYS A 25 3.79 -10.70 -0.52
C CYS A 25 4.15 -9.35 -1.15
N ARG A 26 5.42 -9.00 -1.25
CA ARG A 26 5.85 -7.67 -1.66
C ARG A 26 6.50 -7.68 -3.03
N ASP A 27 6.30 -6.58 -3.74
CA ASP A 27 6.94 -6.32 -5.03
C ASP A 27 7.52 -4.93 -5.02
N VAL A 28 8.42 -4.68 -5.97
CA VAL A 28 8.96 -3.35 -6.20
C VAL A 28 8.44 -2.86 -7.53
N ILE A 29 7.82 -1.67 -7.53
CA ILE A 29 7.45 -0.99 -8.76
C ILE A 29 8.36 0.21 -8.96
N THR A 30 8.48 0.68 -10.18
CA THR A 30 9.30 1.85 -10.49
C THR A 30 8.39 3.02 -10.81
N TYR A 31 8.49 4.09 -10.02
CA TYR A 31 7.75 5.31 -10.27
C TYR A 31 8.64 6.31 -10.98
N ASN A 32 8.13 6.93 -12.02
CA ASN A 32 8.88 7.92 -12.80
C ASN A 32 7.91 8.99 -13.30
N GLY A 33 7.41 9.80 -12.41
CA GLY A 33 6.44 10.84 -12.72
C GLY A 33 6.77 12.13 -12.00
N ALA A 34 5.75 12.91 -11.69
CA ALA A 34 5.92 14.14 -10.92
C ALA A 34 6.44 13.82 -9.52
N ALA A 35 7.13 14.77 -8.90
CA ALA A 35 7.63 14.58 -7.54
C ALA A 35 6.49 14.16 -6.62
N LYS A 36 6.73 13.13 -5.81
CA LYS A 36 5.68 12.54 -4.98
C LYS A 36 6.28 11.92 -3.74
N ASN A 37 5.57 12.03 -2.63
CA ASN A 37 5.92 11.34 -1.40
C ASN A 37 4.94 10.20 -1.19
N PHE A 38 5.45 8.97 -1.16
CA PHE A 38 4.64 7.79 -0.89
C PHE A 38 4.64 7.53 0.61
N ALA A 39 3.47 7.36 1.17
CA ALA A 39 3.33 7.04 2.59
C ALA A 39 2.83 5.61 2.73
N ILE A 40 3.23 4.95 3.80
CA ILE A 40 2.74 3.61 4.13
C ILE A 40 1.22 3.63 4.18
N GLY A 41 0.59 2.74 3.43
CA GLY A 41 -0.87 2.66 3.34
C GLY A 41 -1.46 3.25 2.08
N ASP A 42 -0.67 3.95 1.27
CA ASP A 42 -1.15 4.50 0.01
C ASP A 42 -1.45 3.38 -0.98
N LEU A 43 -2.59 3.47 -1.66
CA LEU A 43 -2.93 2.56 -2.75
C LEU A 43 -2.31 3.11 -4.03
N VAL A 44 -1.69 2.24 -4.82
CA VAL A 44 -1.03 2.65 -6.05
C VAL A 44 -1.39 1.69 -7.19
N ASP A 45 -1.33 2.20 -8.41
CA ASP A 45 -1.45 1.37 -9.61
C ASP A 45 -0.07 0.83 -10.01
N ALA A 46 0.01 0.14 -11.13
CA ALA A 46 1.25 -0.51 -11.56
C ALA A 46 2.38 0.46 -11.87
N THR A 47 2.09 1.74 -12.08
CA THR A 47 3.09 2.77 -12.35
C THR A 47 3.40 3.62 -11.12
N GLY A 48 2.74 3.38 -10.00
CA GLY A 48 2.89 4.16 -8.79
C GLY A 48 1.94 5.35 -8.70
N GLY A 49 1.06 5.52 -9.67
CA GLY A 49 0.07 6.59 -9.64
C GLY A 49 -1.11 6.27 -8.73
N VAL A 50 -1.95 7.28 -8.52
CA VAL A 50 -3.19 7.09 -7.76
C VAL A 50 -4.17 6.29 -8.60
N PRO A 51 -4.69 5.15 -8.12
CA PRO A 51 -5.63 4.36 -8.92
C PRO A 51 -6.92 5.14 -9.17
N ALA A 52 -7.35 5.20 -10.41
CA ALA A 52 -8.61 5.85 -10.74
C ALA A 52 -9.80 4.98 -10.34
N THR A 53 -9.62 3.67 -10.34
CA THR A 53 -10.66 2.70 -9.95
C THR A 53 -10.02 1.64 -9.07
N ALA A 54 -10.84 0.90 -8.33
CA ALA A 54 -10.34 -0.18 -7.49
C ALA A 54 -9.64 -1.25 -8.32
N ALA A 55 -10.11 -1.51 -9.54
CA ALA A 55 -9.52 -2.53 -10.41
C ALA A 55 -8.09 -2.18 -10.83
N ALA A 56 -7.71 -0.91 -10.78
CA ALA A 56 -6.37 -0.47 -11.14
C ALA A 56 -5.35 -0.65 -10.02
N ILE A 57 -5.77 -1.02 -8.82
CA ILE A 57 -4.86 -1.16 -7.67
C ILE A 57 -3.86 -2.27 -7.94
N ALA A 58 -2.56 -1.92 -7.92
CA ALA A 58 -1.49 -2.91 -8.01
C ALA A 58 -1.07 -3.37 -6.61
N GLY A 59 -1.16 -2.49 -5.63
CA GLY A 59 -0.80 -2.84 -4.27
C GLY A 59 -0.86 -1.65 -3.33
N ILE A 60 -0.31 -1.86 -2.14
CA ILE A 60 -0.33 -0.89 -1.04
C ILE A 60 1.11 -0.59 -0.67
N VAL A 61 1.46 0.69 -0.59
CA VAL A 61 2.81 1.11 -0.21
C VAL A 61 3.12 0.64 1.21
N VAL A 62 4.26 0.00 1.39
CA VAL A 62 4.69 -0.51 2.70
C VAL A 62 5.94 0.17 3.24
N GLU A 63 6.45 1.16 2.53
CA GLU A 63 7.65 1.89 2.95
C GLU A 63 7.54 3.34 2.50
N ASN A 64 7.74 4.28 3.43
CA ASN A 64 7.72 5.70 3.09
C ASN A 64 8.85 6.00 2.11
N THR A 65 8.53 6.59 0.98
CA THR A 65 9.48 6.82 -0.10
C THR A 65 9.25 8.21 -0.69
N SER A 66 10.33 8.96 -0.88
CA SER A 66 10.27 10.26 -1.54
C SER A 66 10.81 10.13 -2.96
N ALA A 67 9.98 10.43 -3.95
CA ALA A 67 10.34 10.30 -5.35
C ALA A 67 10.53 11.68 -5.97
N PRO A 68 11.76 12.01 -6.41
CA PRO A 68 11.99 13.25 -7.17
C PRO A 68 11.29 13.20 -8.52
N ALA A 69 11.02 14.38 -9.08
CA ALA A 69 10.35 14.46 -10.37
C ALA A 69 11.19 13.81 -11.47
N THR A 70 10.54 13.05 -12.33
CA THR A 70 11.14 12.42 -13.53
C THR A 70 12.39 11.59 -13.22
N THR A 71 12.45 11.02 -12.03
CA THR A 71 13.55 10.15 -11.61
C THR A 71 12.99 8.79 -11.27
N ALA A 72 13.48 7.75 -11.92
CA ALA A 72 13.03 6.38 -11.63
C ALA A 72 13.31 6.04 -10.17
N THR A 73 12.26 5.79 -9.40
CA THR A 73 12.36 5.56 -7.97
C THR A 73 11.68 4.25 -7.64
N PRO A 74 12.37 3.31 -6.97
CA PRO A 74 11.74 2.06 -6.55
C PRO A 74 10.79 2.32 -5.39
N VAL A 75 9.60 1.73 -5.47
CA VAL A 75 8.59 1.81 -4.43
C VAL A 75 8.19 0.39 -4.06
N ILE A 76 8.26 0.06 -2.79
CA ILE A 76 7.93 -1.29 -2.30
C ILE A 76 6.45 -1.33 -1.95
N ILE A 77 5.75 -2.30 -2.51
CA ILE A 77 4.32 -2.45 -2.29
C ILE A 77 3.98 -3.85 -1.78
N LEU A 78 2.89 -3.94 -1.03
CA LEU A 78 2.26 -5.22 -0.71
C LEU A 78 1.37 -5.57 -1.89
N ALA A 79 1.77 -6.56 -2.67
CA ALA A 79 1.14 -6.86 -3.95
C ALA A 79 0.23 -8.08 -3.91
N ARG A 80 0.45 -8.96 -2.96
CA ARG A 80 -0.34 -10.19 -2.87
C ARG A 80 -0.30 -10.73 -1.44
N GLY A 81 -1.24 -11.63 -1.13
CA GLY A 81 -1.27 -12.30 0.15
C GLY A 81 -0.64 -13.68 0.06
N ALA A 82 -0.79 -14.46 1.07
CA ALA A 82 -1.71 -14.19 2.21
C ALA A 82 -1.19 -13.07 3.12
N ALA A 83 -1.97 -12.05 3.29
CA ALA A 83 -1.65 -10.92 4.16
C ALA A 83 -2.93 -10.29 4.69
N GLY A 84 -2.84 -9.63 5.82
CA GLY A 84 -3.95 -8.89 6.40
C GLY A 84 -3.56 -7.45 6.67
N VAL A 85 -4.43 -6.51 6.30
CA VAL A 85 -4.19 -5.08 6.51
C VAL A 85 -5.34 -4.48 7.29
N SER A 86 -5.05 -3.40 8.02
CA SER A 86 -6.04 -2.69 8.81
C SER A 86 -6.63 -1.53 8.03
N THR A 87 -7.95 -1.33 8.13
CA THR A 87 -8.58 -0.16 7.53
C THR A 87 -8.00 1.14 8.08
N ALA A 88 -7.54 1.13 9.33
CA ALA A 88 -6.98 2.33 9.94
C ALA A 88 -5.68 2.77 9.26
N GLY A 89 -4.95 1.85 8.65
CA GLY A 89 -3.69 2.15 7.98
C GLY A 89 -3.80 2.42 6.50
N LEU A 90 -4.98 2.22 5.90
CA LEU A 90 -5.16 2.40 4.46
C LEU A 90 -5.53 3.84 4.12
N ASN A 91 -4.90 4.35 3.07
CA ASN A 91 -5.29 5.62 2.48
C ASN A 91 -6.08 5.33 1.21
N LEU A 92 -7.40 5.47 1.29
CA LEU A 92 -8.29 5.09 0.19
C LEU A 92 -8.34 6.13 -0.93
N GLY A 93 -7.93 7.37 -0.64
CA GLY A 93 -8.06 8.43 -1.62
C GLY A 93 -9.52 8.64 -1.99
N ALA A 94 -9.83 8.60 -3.28
CA ALA A 94 -11.18 8.79 -3.78
C ALA A 94 -11.97 7.48 -3.86
N LEU A 95 -11.36 6.34 -3.53
CA LEU A 95 -12.02 5.04 -3.64
C LEU A 95 -12.81 4.73 -2.39
N THR A 96 -13.81 3.86 -2.53
CA THR A 96 -14.62 3.44 -1.39
C THR A 96 -14.01 2.20 -0.73
N LEU A 97 -14.21 2.07 0.56
CA LEU A 97 -13.70 0.92 1.31
C LEU A 97 -14.26 -0.40 0.75
N ALA A 98 -15.53 -0.43 0.37
CA ALA A 98 -16.14 -1.65 -0.13
C ALA A 98 -15.47 -2.13 -1.43
N ASN A 99 -15.22 -1.21 -2.36
CA ASN A 99 -14.58 -1.56 -3.62
C ASN A 99 -13.12 -1.97 -3.42
N VAL A 100 -12.41 -1.26 -2.56
CA VAL A 100 -11.01 -1.58 -2.25
C VAL A 100 -10.91 -2.94 -1.57
N THR A 101 -11.79 -3.22 -0.62
CA THR A 101 -11.81 -4.51 0.08
C THR A 101 -12.01 -5.67 -0.91
N THR A 102 -12.97 -5.51 -1.83
CA THR A 102 -13.24 -6.54 -2.83
C THR A 102 -12.03 -6.76 -3.73
N GLN A 103 -11.40 -5.67 -4.18
CA GLN A 103 -10.26 -5.78 -5.07
C GLN A 103 -9.04 -6.39 -4.38
N LEU A 104 -8.77 -5.99 -3.15
CA LEU A 104 -7.64 -6.56 -2.40
C LEU A 104 -7.85 -8.04 -2.12
N LEU A 105 -9.09 -8.46 -1.91
CA LEU A 105 -9.39 -9.87 -1.68
C LEU A 105 -9.04 -10.71 -2.91
N THR A 106 -9.14 -10.17 -4.12
CA THR A 106 -8.72 -10.89 -5.32
C THR A 106 -7.22 -11.13 -5.35
N LYS A 107 -6.45 -10.36 -4.56
CA LYS A 107 -5.01 -10.52 -4.41
C LYS A 107 -4.66 -11.29 -3.14
N ASP A 108 -5.66 -11.86 -2.48
CA ASP A 108 -5.51 -12.60 -1.23
C ASP A 108 -5.00 -11.69 -0.09
N ILE A 109 -5.35 -10.43 -0.15
CA ILE A 109 -5.10 -9.46 0.92
C ILE A 109 -6.42 -9.20 1.63
N LYS A 110 -6.50 -9.55 2.89
CA LYS A 110 -7.71 -9.38 3.68
C LYS A 110 -7.68 -8.03 4.38
N VAL A 111 -8.78 -7.29 4.30
CA VAL A 111 -8.92 -6.02 5.00
C VAL A 111 -9.63 -6.27 6.31
N LEU A 112 -8.99 -5.91 7.41
CA LEU A 112 -9.49 -6.13 8.76
C LEU A 112 -9.96 -4.79 9.33
N THR A 113 -11.17 -4.78 9.85
CA THR A 113 -11.73 -3.56 10.44
C THR A 113 -11.55 -3.56 11.94
N ALA A 114 -11.51 -2.38 12.50
CA ALA A 114 -11.59 -2.18 13.94
C ALA A 114 -10.52 -2.93 14.75
N ILE A 115 -9.34 -2.92 14.30
CA ILE A 115 -8.26 -3.56 15.06
C ILE A 115 -7.50 -2.56 15.90
#